data_77a1cad3361e9ad5c79529d45b4bae2d
#
_entry.id   77a1cad3361e9ad5c79529d45b4bae2d
#
_cell.length_a   1.000
_cell.length_b   1.000
_cell.length_c   1.000
_cell.angle_alpha   90.00
_cell.angle_beta   90.00
_cell.angle_gamma   90.00
#
_symmetry.space_group_name_H-M   'P 1'
#
loop_
_entity.id
_entity.type
_entity.pdbx_description
1 polymer ?
#
loop_
_entity_poly.entity_id
_entity_poly.type
_entity_poly.pdbx_seq_one_letter_code
_entity_poly.pdbx_strand_id
1 'polypeptide(L)'
;MEQSQLRPSHSKHKLKIPPANNRLVSLHCALPLQIPVRSPAAGWRGLFLFVCVSLSLLLYPATLHCDPYKSTWVPGPKSSLRLIAAGGNSEGFYRAGVEIRLDPDALTYWRTPGAAGVPPVFSFEGSENAADVAVFYPAPTRINEDGTDAFGYRDRVIFPLHVTPRDAARPVFLAVHLSYAVCARICLPAAAEARLSLNPQQEPGTASPEAAAIAAAEAEVPLRLTPQQRDTKVAIERYKMASPPEWRLMTEQSAEDLFAEAPPGWYFETRKSGRPNEFLLVAAEKPADGSRAPVPVTLTVKSKPQSYEFTVGLDAEAQP
;
A
#
# COMPACT_ATOMS: atom_id res chain seq x y z
N MET A 1 -50.43 -7.72 35.23
CA MET A 1 -50.76 -7.11 33.95
C MET A 1 -49.47 -6.50 33.47
N GLU A 2 -48.77 -7.32 32.96
CA GLU A 2 -48.35 -7.77 31.62
C GLU A 2 -47.22 -6.91 31.06
N GLN A 3 -45.98 -7.35 31.34
CA GLN A 3 -44.73 -6.81 30.82
C GLN A 3 -44.49 -7.40 29.43
N SER A 4 -44.65 -6.60 28.40
CA SER A 4 -44.27 -6.96 27.04
C SER A 4 -42.77 -6.68 26.83
N GLN A 5 -41.99 -7.75 26.82
CA GLN A 5 -40.58 -7.75 26.50
C GLN A 5 -40.38 -7.70 24.95
N LEU A 6 -39.92 -6.60 24.43
CA LEU A 6 -39.42 -6.50 23.06
C LEU A 6 -37.93 -6.89 22.99
N ARG A 7 -37.64 -8.06 22.47
CA ARG A 7 -36.28 -8.49 22.09
C ARG A 7 -35.86 -7.82 20.79
N PRO A 8 -34.65 -7.25 20.66
CA PRO A 8 -34.13 -6.85 19.37
C PRO A 8 -33.67 -8.07 18.58
N SER A 9 -34.23 -8.22 17.39
CA SER A 9 -33.85 -9.22 16.39
C SER A 9 -32.52 -8.84 15.75
N HIS A 10 -31.45 -9.58 16.07
CA HIS A 10 -30.19 -9.52 15.33
C HIS A 10 -30.33 -10.23 13.99
N SER A 11 -30.68 -9.50 12.95
CA SER A 11 -30.60 -9.97 11.58
C SER A 11 -29.13 -9.90 11.13
N LYS A 12 -28.45 -11.05 11.13
CA LYS A 12 -27.15 -11.23 10.48
C LYS A 12 -27.37 -11.35 8.98
N HIS A 13 -27.43 -10.25 8.26
CA HIS A 13 -27.31 -10.29 6.80
C HIS A 13 -25.87 -10.63 6.42
N LYS A 14 -25.63 -11.92 6.18
CA LYS A 14 -24.45 -12.35 5.41
C LYS A 14 -24.65 -11.91 3.95
N LEU A 15 -23.93 -10.89 3.53
CA LEU A 15 -23.80 -10.54 2.13
C LEU A 15 -23.16 -11.73 1.41
N LYS A 16 -23.97 -12.47 0.62
CA LYS A 16 -23.48 -13.47 -0.32
C LYS A 16 -22.93 -12.72 -1.53
N ILE A 17 -21.61 -12.65 -1.63
CA ILE A 17 -20.91 -12.21 -2.85
C ILE A 17 -21.05 -13.37 -3.86
N PRO A 18 -21.58 -13.13 -5.07
CA PRO A 18 -21.60 -14.17 -6.10
C PRO A 18 -20.17 -14.47 -6.56
N PRO A 19 -19.83 -15.73 -6.88
CA PRO A 19 -18.51 -16.08 -7.36
C PRO A 19 -18.26 -15.39 -8.70
N ALA A 20 -17.17 -14.62 -8.78
CA ALA A 20 -16.66 -14.07 -10.02
C ALA A 20 -16.33 -15.23 -10.95
N ASN A 21 -16.89 -15.21 -12.14
CA ASN A 21 -16.68 -16.21 -13.19
C ASN A 21 -15.30 -15.95 -13.81
N ASN A 22 -14.23 -16.38 -13.13
CA ASN A 22 -12.85 -16.26 -13.57
C ASN A 22 -12.57 -17.33 -14.61
N ARG A 23 -12.71 -16.96 -15.89
CA ARG A 23 -11.93 -17.65 -16.91
C ARG A 23 -10.48 -17.22 -16.74
N LEU A 24 -9.73 -18.03 -16.01
CA LEU A 24 -8.29 -17.96 -15.89
C LEU A 24 -7.67 -18.08 -17.29
N VAL A 25 -7.25 -16.96 -17.87
CA VAL A 25 -6.25 -16.97 -18.94
C VAL A 25 -4.89 -17.09 -18.24
N SER A 26 -4.54 -18.33 -17.89
CA SER A 26 -3.21 -18.66 -17.39
C SER A 26 -2.27 -18.62 -18.60
N LEU A 27 -1.65 -17.45 -18.86
CA LEU A 27 -0.52 -17.37 -19.77
C LEU A 27 0.72 -17.93 -19.07
N HIS A 28 0.92 -19.23 -19.25
CA HIS A 28 2.21 -19.84 -18.95
C HIS A 28 3.19 -19.42 -20.04
N CYS A 29 4.36 -18.89 -19.69
CA CYS A 29 5.53 -18.84 -20.58
C CYS A 29 5.91 -20.29 -20.91
N ALA A 30 5.37 -20.82 -22.00
CA ALA A 30 5.71 -22.15 -22.48
C ALA A 30 6.99 -22.11 -23.31
N LEU A 31 7.87 -23.06 -23.06
CA LEU A 31 9.07 -23.35 -23.83
C LEU A 31 8.74 -23.58 -25.33
N PRO A 32 9.62 -23.18 -26.28
CA PRO A 32 9.35 -23.36 -27.68
C PRO A 32 9.36 -24.85 -28.06
N LEU A 33 8.24 -25.30 -28.64
CA LEU A 33 8.14 -26.63 -29.27
C LEU A 33 9.02 -26.65 -30.51
N GLN A 34 10.04 -27.50 -30.54
CA GLN A 34 10.81 -27.79 -31.76
C GLN A 34 9.98 -28.69 -32.68
N ILE A 35 9.54 -28.16 -33.80
CA ILE A 35 8.89 -28.92 -34.88
C ILE A 35 9.98 -29.38 -35.85
N PRO A 36 10.13 -30.67 -36.16
CA PRO A 36 11.11 -31.13 -37.14
C PRO A 36 10.64 -30.77 -38.55
N VAL A 37 11.43 -29.97 -39.25
CA VAL A 37 11.21 -29.63 -40.67
C VAL A 37 11.72 -30.78 -41.55
N ARG A 38 10.82 -31.48 -42.20
CA ARG A 38 11.13 -32.42 -43.28
C ARG A 38 11.39 -31.64 -44.59
N SER A 39 12.55 -31.85 -45.20
CA SER A 39 12.94 -31.25 -46.47
C SER A 39 12.15 -31.83 -47.67
N PRO A 40 11.60 -31.04 -48.58
CA PRO A 40 11.10 -31.51 -49.86
C PRO A 40 12.18 -31.52 -50.92
N ALA A 41 12.09 -32.51 -51.81
CA ALA A 41 13.01 -32.78 -52.92
C ALA A 41 13.04 -31.66 -53.98
N ALA A 42 14.20 -31.61 -54.66
CA ALA A 42 14.60 -30.62 -55.67
C ALA A 42 13.69 -30.55 -56.90
N GLY A 43 13.34 -29.32 -57.28
CA GLY A 43 12.74 -29.03 -58.61
C GLY A 43 11.84 -27.78 -58.57
N TRP A 44 12.46 -26.65 -58.78
CA TRP A 44 11.99 -25.36 -59.33
C TRP A 44 12.78 -24.20 -58.69
N ARG A 45 13.94 -24.08 -59.20
CA ARG A 45 14.90 -23.03 -58.78
C ARG A 45 14.60 -21.75 -59.56
N GLY A 46 14.06 -20.76 -58.95
CA GLY A 46 14.06 -19.40 -59.48
C GLY A 46 12.97 -18.47 -58.92
N LEU A 47 11.73 -18.91 -58.81
CA LEU A 47 10.62 -18.03 -58.44
C LEU A 47 10.21 -18.14 -56.96
N PHE A 48 10.61 -19.22 -56.27
CA PHE A 48 10.32 -19.43 -54.88
C PHE A 48 11.23 -18.69 -53.90
N LEU A 49 12.41 -18.24 -54.31
CA LEU A 49 13.37 -17.56 -53.46
C LEU A 49 12.93 -16.13 -53.06
N PHE A 50 12.17 -15.43 -53.90
CA PHE A 50 11.65 -14.10 -53.56
C PHE A 50 10.39 -14.12 -52.72
N VAL A 51 9.55 -15.13 -52.84
CA VAL A 51 8.31 -15.26 -52.02
C VAL A 51 8.63 -15.80 -50.64
N CYS A 52 9.64 -16.66 -50.47
CA CYS A 52 10.02 -17.16 -49.13
C CYS A 52 10.75 -16.12 -48.27
N VAL A 53 11.52 -15.19 -48.89
CA VAL A 53 12.20 -14.12 -48.15
C VAL A 53 11.19 -13.05 -47.67
N SER A 54 10.17 -12.75 -48.47
CA SER A 54 9.13 -11.80 -48.07
C SER A 54 8.12 -12.37 -47.03
N LEU A 55 7.91 -13.69 -46.99
CA LEU A 55 7.06 -14.33 -46.01
C LEU A 55 7.79 -14.62 -44.69
N SER A 56 9.13 -14.75 -44.71
CA SER A 56 9.95 -14.93 -43.49
C SER A 56 10.06 -13.66 -42.67
N LEU A 57 9.85 -12.46 -43.23
CA LEU A 57 9.83 -11.21 -42.51
C LEU A 57 8.51 -10.94 -41.75
N LEU A 58 7.44 -11.70 -42.03
CA LEU A 58 6.14 -11.56 -41.35
C LEU A 58 5.95 -12.51 -40.17
N LEU A 59 6.89 -13.41 -39.93
CA LEU A 59 6.85 -14.39 -38.81
C LEU A 59 7.93 -14.11 -37.76
N TYR A 60 8.22 -12.84 -37.48
CA TYR A 60 8.91 -12.55 -36.21
C TYR A 60 7.91 -12.85 -35.08
N PRO A 61 8.13 -13.89 -34.25
CA PRO A 61 7.35 -14.05 -33.06
C PRO A 61 7.57 -12.78 -32.21
N ALA A 62 6.54 -12.03 -31.98
CA ALA A 62 6.58 -11.00 -30.96
C ALA A 62 6.96 -11.70 -29.65
N THR A 63 8.23 -11.66 -29.31
CA THR A 63 8.70 -12.13 -28.01
C THR A 63 8.01 -11.24 -26.98
N LEU A 64 6.99 -11.79 -26.33
CA LEU A 64 6.41 -11.19 -25.13
C LEU A 64 7.54 -11.10 -24.08
N HIS A 65 8.24 -9.97 -24.09
CA HIS A 65 9.21 -9.67 -23.06
C HIS A 65 8.41 -9.40 -21.79
N CYS A 66 8.33 -10.40 -20.91
CA CYS A 66 7.96 -10.16 -19.52
C CYS A 66 9.04 -9.23 -18.93
N ASP A 67 8.66 -8.02 -18.55
CA ASP A 67 9.56 -7.10 -17.89
C ASP A 67 9.89 -7.69 -16.50
N PRO A 68 11.17 -7.95 -16.18
CA PRO A 68 11.51 -8.62 -14.92
C PRO A 68 11.36 -7.69 -13.70
N TYR A 69 11.13 -6.40 -13.89
CA TYR A 69 11.03 -5.40 -12.82
C TYR A 69 9.61 -4.96 -12.53
N LYS A 70 8.62 -5.36 -13.31
CA LYS A 70 7.23 -4.98 -13.10
C LYS A 70 6.23 -5.98 -13.66
N SER A 71 5.09 -6.08 -13.02
CA SER A 71 3.92 -6.77 -13.55
C SER A 71 3.17 -5.88 -14.55
N THR A 72 2.25 -6.49 -15.29
CA THR A 72 1.23 -5.73 -16.03
C THR A 72 0.33 -4.94 -15.08
N TRP A 73 -0.25 -3.84 -15.56
CA TRP A 73 -1.27 -3.10 -14.84
C TRP A 73 -2.55 -3.91 -14.74
N VAL A 74 -3.07 -4.01 -13.53
CA VAL A 74 -4.40 -4.57 -13.22
C VAL A 74 -5.37 -3.42 -13.08
N PRO A 75 -6.36 -3.27 -13.98
CA PRO A 75 -7.34 -2.20 -13.90
C PRO A 75 -8.31 -2.43 -12.74
N GLY A 76 -8.67 -1.34 -12.07
CA GLY A 76 -9.69 -1.27 -11.02
C GLY A 76 -10.60 -0.05 -11.21
N PRO A 77 -11.61 0.13 -10.35
CA PRO A 77 -12.46 1.32 -10.38
C PRO A 77 -11.60 2.57 -10.13
N LYS A 78 -11.61 3.52 -11.07
CA LYS A 78 -10.86 4.78 -10.94
C LYS A 78 -9.38 4.62 -10.57
N SER A 79 -8.80 3.44 -10.83
CA SER A 79 -7.42 3.12 -10.45
C SER A 79 -6.83 2.00 -11.30
N SER A 80 -5.52 1.85 -11.20
CA SER A 80 -4.82 0.66 -11.68
C SER A 80 -3.69 0.31 -10.71
N LEU A 81 -3.39 -0.98 -10.59
CA LEU A 81 -2.38 -1.51 -9.68
C LEU A 81 -1.35 -2.34 -10.45
N ARG A 82 -0.10 -2.30 -10.03
CA ARG A 82 0.94 -3.26 -10.44
C ARG A 82 1.95 -3.52 -9.33
N LEU A 83 2.68 -4.61 -9.46
CA LEU A 83 3.90 -4.86 -8.70
C LEU A 83 5.11 -4.30 -9.45
N ILE A 84 6.07 -3.77 -8.70
CA ILE A 84 7.37 -3.34 -9.18
C ILE A 84 8.48 -3.90 -8.28
N ALA A 85 9.69 -4.07 -8.81
CA ALA A 85 10.85 -4.59 -8.10
C ALA A 85 12.12 -3.79 -8.41
N ALA A 86 13.01 -3.69 -7.45
CA ALA A 86 14.29 -3.00 -7.60
C ALA A 86 15.43 -3.90 -8.15
N GLY A 87 15.17 -5.18 -8.37
CA GLY A 87 16.16 -6.15 -8.82
C GLY A 87 16.44 -7.22 -7.78
N GLY A 88 17.69 -7.69 -7.76
CA GLY A 88 18.11 -8.82 -6.95
C GLY A 88 18.04 -8.60 -5.44
N ASN A 89 18.31 -9.69 -4.71
CA ASN A 89 18.34 -9.67 -3.25
C ASN A 89 19.57 -8.88 -2.76
N SER A 90 19.33 -7.84 -1.98
CA SER A 90 20.34 -7.12 -1.22
C SER A 90 19.95 -7.07 0.25
N GLU A 91 20.89 -7.20 1.16
CA GLU A 91 20.63 -7.15 2.61
C GLU A 91 19.70 -8.27 3.15
N GLY A 92 19.53 -9.37 2.40
CA GLY A 92 18.71 -10.52 2.83
C GLY A 92 17.24 -10.44 2.44
N PHE A 93 16.82 -9.39 1.74
CA PHE A 93 15.46 -9.24 1.22
C PHE A 93 15.45 -8.59 -0.16
N TYR A 94 14.35 -8.78 -0.89
CA TYR A 94 14.08 -8.04 -2.12
C TYR A 94 13.32 -6.76 -1.81
N ARG A 95 13.74 -5.67 -2.43
CA ARG A 95 12.99 -4.41 -2.44
C ARG A 95 12.00 -4.43 -3.60
N ALA A 96 10.72 -4.35 -3.26
CA ALA A 96 9.62 -4.34 -4.20
C ALA A 96 8.61 -3.25 -3.81
N GLY A 97 7.52 -3.12 -4.57
CA GLY A 97 6.46 -2.19 -4.24
C GLY A 97 5.13 -2.53 -4.92
N VAL A 98 4.05 -2.18 -4.25
CA VAL A 98 2.72 -2.12 -4.84
C VAL A 98 2.49 -0.69 -5.31
N GLU A 99 2.42 -0.49 -6.61
CA GLU A 99 2.15 0.80 -7.22
C GLU A 99 0.67 0.90 -7.58
N ILE A 100 0.01 1.94 -7.07
CA ILE A 100 -1.36 2.31 -7.44
C ILE A 100 -1.31 3.66 -8.16
N ARG A 101 -1.90 3.73 -9.34
CA ARG A 101 -2.25 4.97 -10.03
C ARG A 101 -3.74 5.22 -9.90
N LEU A 102 -4.08 6.45 -9.64
CA LEU A 102 -5.46 6.91 -9.47
C LEU A 102 -5.85 7.80 -10.64
N ASP A 103 -7.12 7.73 -11.02
CA ASP A 103 -7.68 8.69 -11.97
C ASP A 103 -7.64 10.12 -11.38
N PRO A 104 -7.72 11.16 -12.21
CA PRO A 104 -7.87 12.53 -11.72
C PRO A 104 -9.01 12.66 -10.70
N ASP A 105 -8.77 13.44 -9.65
CA ASP A 105 -9.68 13.68 -8.52
C ASP A 105 -9.97 12.48 -7.62
N ALA A 106 -9.43 11.30 -7.92
CA ALA A 106 -9.53 10.14 -7.06
C ALA A 106 -8.46 10.16 -5.96
N LEU A 107 -8.79 9.50 -4.84
CA LEU A 107 -7.87 9.25 -3.74
C LEU A 107 -7.99 7.80 -3.27
N THR A 108 -6.96 7.31 -2.59
CA THR A 108 -7.00 6.08 -1.80
C THR A 108 -6.43 6.34 -0.41
N TYR A 109 -6.66 5.44 0.52
CA TYR A 109 -6.47 5.71 1.93
C TYR A 109 -5.15 5.16 2.48
N TRP A 110 -4.70 5.81 3.55
CA TRP A 110 -3.61 5.35 4.39
C TRP A 110 -4.09 4.22 5.33
N ARG A 111 -3.15 3.56 6.05
CA ARG A 111 -3.44 2.50 7.03
C ARG A 111 -4.40 2.94 8.15
N THR A 112 -4.41 4.25 8.47
CA THR A 112 -5.39 4.87 9.36
C THR A 112 -6.07 6.00 8.57
N PRO A 113 -7.26 5.74 8.01
CA PRO A 113 -7.84 6.60 6.97
C PRO A 113 -8.45 7.91 7.48
N GLY A 114 -8.45 8.18 8.78
CA GLY A 114 -9.16 9.30 9.39
C GLY A 114 -10.59 8.94 9.78
N ALA A 115 -11.45 9.95 9.90
CA ALA A 115 -12.85 9.76 10.31
C ALA A 115 -13.73 9.11 9.23
N ALA A 116 -13.31 9.21 7.96
CA ALA A 116 -13.98 8.56 6.82
C ALA A 116 -12.96 7.79 6.00
N GLY A 117 -13.32 6.59 5.55
CA GLY A 117 -12.49 5.83 4.64
C GLY A 117 -12.30 4.38 5.05
N VAL A 118 -11.66 3.61 4.16
CA VAL A 118 -11.38 2.19 4.36
C VAL A 118 -9.90 1.95 4.13
N PRO A 119 -9.16 1.43 5.13
CA PRO A 119 -7.73 1.18 4.98
C PRO A 119 -7.48 0.07 3.96
N PRO A 120 -6.34 0.11 3.24
CA PRO A 120 -5.93 -0.98 2.36
C PRO A 120 -5.57 -2.22 3.17
N VAL A 121 -6.02 -3.38 2.70
CA VAL A 121 -5.73 -4.70 3.29
C VAL A 121 -4.94 -5.51 2.28
N PHE A 122 -3.69 -5.82 2.64
CA PHE A 122 -2.78 -6.62 1.83
C PHE A 122 -2.83 -8.08 2.29
N SER A 123 -2.89 -9.00 1.33
CA SER A 123 -2.63 -10.43 1.52
C SER A 123 -1.59 -10.88 0.50
N PHE A 124 -0.66 -11.69 0.95
CA PHE A 124 0.39 -12.30 0.12
C PHE A 124 0.21 -13.81 0.02
N GLU A 125 -0.99 -14.29 0.29
CA GLU A 125 -1.36 -15.69 0.10
C GLU A 125 -1.15 -16.12 -1.36
N GLY A 126 -0.62 -17.32 -1.55
CA GLY A 126 -0.23 -17.81 -2.88
C GLY A 126 1.14 -17.34 -3.36
N SER A 127 1.91 -16.62 -2.53
CA SER A 127 3.34 -16.39 -2.80
C SER A 127 4.15 -17.66 -2.52
N GLU A 128 5.15 -17.91 -3.39
CA GLU A 128 6.06 -19.03 -3.23
C GLU A 128 7.45 -18.54 -2.82
N ASN A 129 8.12 -19.30 -1.93
CA ASN A 129 9.45 -18.97 -1.39
C ASN A 129 9.52 -17.63 -0.62
N ALA A 130 8.42 -16.99 -0.26
CA ALA A 130 8.40 -15.85 0.64
C ALA A 130 8.29 -16.32 2.10
N ALA A 131 9.24 -15.95 2.94
CA ALA A 131 9.18 -16.18 4.39
C ALA A 131 8.35 -15.12 5.08
N ASP A 132 8.55 -13.86 4.68
CA ASP A 132 7.86 -12.68 5.19
C ASP A 132 7.76 -11.60 4.13
N VAL A 133 6.72 -10.76 4.22
CA VAL A 133 6.52 -9.57 3.39
C VAL A 133 6.11 -8.41 4.27
N ALA A 134 7.04 -7.52 4.55
CA ALA A 134 6.76 -6.29 5.27
C ALA A 134 6.25 -5.21 4.31
N VAL A 135 5.14 -4.55 4.67
CA VAL A 135 4.54 -3.43 3.91
C VAL A 135 4.84 -2.12 4.61
N PHE A 136 5.37 -1.16 3.87
CA PHE A 136 5.66 0.18 4.38
C PHE A 136 4.71 1.21 3.78
N TYR A 137 4.34 2.19 4.59
CA TYR A 137 3.37 3.22 4.22
C TYR A 137 4.07 4.59 4.19
N PRO A 138 4.18 5.24 3.03
CA PRO A 138 4.59 6.64 2.97
C PRO A 138 3.72 7.52 3.88
N ALA A 139 4.27 8.64 4.36
CA ALA A 139 3.49 9.59 5.16
C ALA A 139 2.29 10.11 4.33
N PRO A 140 1.05 10.06 4.87
CA PRO A 140 -0.14 10.42 4.11
C PRO A 140 -0.26 11.93 3.90
N THR A 141 -1.25 12.32 3.13
CA THR A 141 -1.74 13.71 3.05
C THR A 141 -3.12 13.80 3.68
N ARG A 142 -3.38 14.86 4.42
CA ARG A 142 -4.72 15.20 4.88
C ARG A 142 -5.53 15.73 3.70
N ILE A 143 -6.69 15.17 3.49
CA ILE A 143 -7.59 15.48 2.39
C ILE A 143 -8.96 15.79 2.98
N ASN A 144 -9.51 16.96 2.73
CA ASN A 144 -10.87 17.27 3.15
C ASN A 144 -11.85 16.63 2.17
N GLU A 145 -12.73 15.78 2.67
CA GLU A 145 -13.85 15.15 1.96
C GLU A 145 -15.16 15.66 2.58
N ASP A 146 -15.77 16.62 1.95
CA ASP A 146 -17.06 17.21 2.36
C ASP A 146 -17.12 17.63 3.84
N GLY A 147 -16.04 18.23 4.33
CA GLY A 147 -15.93 18.69 5.71
C GLY A 147 -15.34 17.66 6.69
N THR A 148 -15.03 16.46 6.22
CA THR A 148 -14.40 15.40 7.02
C THR A 148 -12.96 15.18 6.55
N ASP A 149 -12.05 15.02 7.50
CA ASP A 149 -10.65 14.73 7.19
C ASP A 149 -10.44 13.24 6.89
N ALA A 150 -9.93 12.98 5.69
CA ALA A 150 -9.39 11.70 5.28
C ALA A 150 -7.86 11.76 5.19
N PHE A 151 -7.19 10.65 5.47
CA PHE A 151 -5.75 10.50 5.36
C PHE A 151 -5.42 9.50 4.26
N GLY A 152 -4.69 9.93 3.25
CA GLY A 152 -4.47 9.09 2.07
C GLY A 152 -3.56 9.72 1.03
N TYR A 153 -3.77 9.28 -0.22
CA TYR A 153 -2.92 9.59 -1.35
C TYR A 153 -3.76 9.94 -2.57
N ARG A 154 -3.24 10.87 -3.39
CA ARG A 154 -3.80 11.25 -4.69
C ARG A 154 -2.82 10.87 -5.80
N ASP A 155 -3.31 10.82 -7.02
CA ASP A 155 -2.55 10.58 -8.25
C ASP A 155 -1.81 9.24 -8.28
N ARG A 156 -0.85 9.04 -7.40
CA ARG A 156 -0.01 7.85 -7.34
C ARG A 156 0.49 7.59 -5.93
N VAL A 157 0.52 6.32 -5.54
CA VAL A 157 1.25 5.86 -4.36
C VAL A 157 2.00 4.58 -4.67
N ILE A 158 3.17 4.43 -4.08
CA ILE A 158 3.89 3.16 -4.01
C ILE A 158 3.97 2.79 -2.53
N PHE A 159 3.49 1.60 -2.19
CA PHE A 159 3.72 0.99 -0.88
C PHE A 159 4.98 0.12 -1.00
N PRO A 160 6.12 0.54 -0.42
CA PRO A 160 7.33 -0.28 -0.46
C PRO A 160 7.12 -1.61 0.25
N LEU A 161 7.73 -2.66 -0.30
CA LEU A 161 7.72 -4.00 0.24
C LEU A 161 9.15 -4.48 0.48
N HIS A 162 9.41 -5.05 1.66
CA HIS A 162 10.60 -5.87 1.90
C HIS A 162 10.18 -7.33 1.93
N VAL A 163 10.64 -8.10 0.95
CA VAL A 163 10.26 -9.50 0.74
C VAL A 163 11.43 -10.40 1.12
N THR A 164 11.33 -11.07 2.27
CA THR A 164 12.35 -12.00 2.76
C THR A 164 12.13 -13.39 2.17
N PRO A 165 13.08 -13.94 1.39
CA PRO A 165 12.95 -15.29 0.86
C PRO A 165 13.17 -16.35 1.95
N ARG A 166 12.52 -17.53 1.80
CA ARG A 166 12.84 -18.72 2.63
C ARG A 166 14.19 -19.34 2.25
N ASP A 167 14.46 -19.38 0.95
CA ASP A 167 15.70 -19.83 0.35
C ASP A 167 16.20 -18.72 -0.59
N ALA A 168 17.31 -18.08 -0.22
CA ALA A 168 17.89 -16.96 -0.95
C ALA A 168 18.48 -17.36 -2.32
N ALA A 169 18.72 -18.65 -2.56
CA ALA A 169 19.23 -19.15 -3.84
C ALA A 169 18.13 -19.37 -4.89
N ARG A 170 16.85 -19.32 -4.49
CA ARG A 170 15.68 -19.57 -5.35
C ARG A 170 14.88 -18.29 -5.57
N PRO A 171 14.24 -18.17 -6.74
CA PRO A 171 13.30 -17.06 -6.98
C PRO A 171 12.14 -17.05 -5.99
N VAL A 172 11.64 -15.84 -5.69
CA VAL A 172 10.36 -15.65 -5.01
C VAL A 172 9.30 -15.35 -6.07
N PHE A 173 8.19 -16.10 -6.08
CA PHE A 173 7.01 -15.75 -6.86
C PHE A 173 6.07 -14.98 -5.93
N LEU A 174 6.16 -13.65 -5.98
CA LEU A 174 5.34 -12.78 -5.16
C LEU A 174 3.93 -12.66 -5.75
N ALA A 175 2.91 -12.97 -4.94
CA ALA A 175 1.51 -12.70 -5.23
C ALA A 175 1.00 -11.66 -4.23
N VAL A 176 0.26 -10.67 -4.70
CA VAL A 176 -0.45 -9.71 -3.87
C VAL A 176 -1.94 -9.75 -4.18
N HIS A 177 -2.75 -9.80 -3.14
CA HIS A 177 -4.19 -9.53 -3.16
C HIS A 177 -4.41 -8.27 -2.34
N LEU A 178 -4.82 -7.19 -2.96
CA LEU A 178 -5.09 -5.93 -2.30
C LEU A 178 -6.58 -5.60 -2.36
N SER A 179 -7.21 -5.45 -1.19
CA SER A 179 -8.53 -4.86 -1.02
C SER A 179 -8.38 -3.43 -0.53
N TYR A 180 -8.96 -2.46 -1.23
CA TYR A 180 -8.81 -1.03 -0.91
C TYR A 180 -10.06 -0.26 -1.34
N ALA A 181 -10.15 1.00 -1.01
CA ALA A 181 -11.18 1.89 -1.51
C ALA A 181 -10.59 3.01 -2.35
N VAL A 182 -11.31 3.41 -3.38
CA VAL A 182 -11.00 4.56 -4.22
C VAL A 182 -12.18 5.52 -4.17
N CYS A 183 -11.94 6.72 -3.70
CA CYS A 183 -12.98 7.74 -3.56
C CYS A 183 -12.72 8.90 -4.51
N ALA A 184 -13.80 9.39 -5.14
CA ALA A 184 -13.88 10.64 -5.88
C ALA A 184 -15.15 11.35 -5.43
N ARG A 185 -16.23 11.33 -6.20
CA ARG A 185 -17.57 11.76 -5.74
C ARG A 185 -18.28 10.70 -4.91
N ILE A 186 -17.96 9.43 -5.15
CA ILE A 186 -18.42 8.27 -4.41
C ILE A 186 -17.23 7.38 -4.11
N CYS A 187 -17.30 6.67 -2.99
CA CYS A 187 -16.29 5.68 -2.63
C CYS A 187 -16.65 4.32 -3.23
N LEU A 188 -15.72 3.75 -3.96
CA LEU A 188 -15.85 2.47 -4.64
C LEU A 188 -14.91 1.45 -3.99
N PRO A 189 -15.41 0.29 -3.57
CA PRO A 189 -14.54 -0.79 -3.17
C PRO A 189 -13.77 -1.30 -4.41
N ALA A 190 -12.49 -1.56 -4.24
CA ALA A 190 -11.60 -2.09 -5.25
C ALA A 190 -10.87 -3.31 -4.70
N ALA A 191 -10.64 -4.29 -5.56
CA ALA A 191 -9.78 -5.42 -5.28
C ALA A 191 -8.93 -5.71 -6.52
N ALA A 192 -7.66 -6.00 -6.32
CA ALA A 192 -6.73 -6.30 -7.38
C ALA A 192 -5.76 -7.42 -6.98
N GLU A 193 -5.39 -8.24 -7.95
CA GLU A 193 -4.39 -9.29 -7.81
C GLU A 193 -3.26 -9.05 -8.81
N ALA A 194 -2.03 -9.07 -8.32
CA ALA A 194 -0.86 -8.97 -9.18
C ALA A 194 0.21 -9.99 -8.77
N ARG A 195 1.04 -10.42 -9.73
CA ARG A 195 2.11 -11.39 -9.52
C ARG A 195 3.39 -10.90 -10.17
N LEU A 196 4.52 -11.12 -9.50
CA LEU A 196 5.85 -10.79 -10.02
C LEU A 196 6.87 -11.82 -9.53
N SER A 197 7.79 -12.22 -10.41
CA SER A 197 8.93 -13.07 -10.04
C SER A 197 10.10 -12.20 -9.61
N LEU A 198 10.63 -12.43 -8.42
CA LEU A 198 11.82 -11.79 -7.89
C LEU A 198 12.99 -12.78 -7.99
N ASN A 199 13.98 -12.46 -8.81
CA ASN A 199 15.05 -13.41 -9.13
C ASN A 199 16.35 -13.01 -8.40
N PRO A 200 17.00 -13.92 -7.63
CA PRO A 200 18.25 -13.62 -6.93
C PRO A 200 19.42 -13.32 -7.87
N GLN A 201 19.39 -13.84 -9.09
CA GLN A 201 20.44 -13.60 -10.11
C GLN A 201 20.22 -12.30 -10.90
N GLN A 202 19.12 -11.60 -10.67
CA GLN A 202 18.86 -10.33 -11.31
C GLN A 202 19.78 -9.27 -10.70
N GLU A 203 20.55 -8.59 -11.54
CA GLU A 203 21.39 -7.48 -11.06
C GLU A 203 20.55 -6.48 -10.28
N PRO A 204 21.06 -5.96 -9.14
CA PRO A 204 20.38 -4.87 -8.47
C PRO A 204 20.18 -3.72 -9.44
N GLY A 205 18.93 -3.44 -9.78
CA GLY A 205 18.57 -2.45 -10.79
C GLY A 205 18.74 -1.01 -10.31
N THR A 206 19.92 -0.64 -9.81
CA THR A 206 20.23 0.71 -9.31
C THR A 206 19.95 1.81 -10.34
N ALA A 207 19.89 1.46 -11.62
CA ALA A 207 19.57 2.36 -12.71
C ALA A 207 18.16 2.19 -13.28
N SER A 208 17.35 1.25 -12.79
CA SER A 208 15.97 1.06 -13.31
C SER A 208 15.03 2.14 -12.80
N PRO A 209 14.05 2.57 -13.61
CA PRO A 209 13.00 3.50 -13.15
C PRO A 209 12.22 2.97 -11.96
N GLU A 210 12.01 1.65 -11.90
CA GLU A 210 11.30 0.99 -10.81
C GLU A 210 12.11 1.04 -9.50
N ALA A 211 13.41 0.79 -9.54
CA ALA A 211 14.29 0.89 -8.37
C ALA A 211 14.33 2.33 -7.82
N ALA A 212 14.44 3.32 -8.71
CA ALA A 212 14.41 4.73 -8.31
C ALA A 212 13.05 5.12 -7.70
N ALA A 213 11.95 4.60 -8.25
CA ALA A 213 10.60 4.86 -7.73
C ALA A 213 10.38 4.23 -6.35
N ILE A 214 10.88 3.00 -6.13
CA ILE A 214 10.83 2.34 -4.82
C ILE A 214 11.66 3.12 -3.81
N ALA A 215 12.89 3.51 -4.16
CA ALA A 215 13.77 4.29 -3.26
C ALA A 215 13.14 5.64 -2.88
N ALA A 216 12.49 6.32 -3.82
CA ALA A 216 11.78 7.57 -3.54
C ALA A 216 10.60 7.34 -2.57
N ALA A 217 9.84 6.26 -2.76
CA ALA A 217 8.73 5.92 -1.88
C ALA A 217 9.22 5.51 -0.47
N GLU A 218 10.33 4.79 -0.36
CA GLU A 218 10.95 4.43 0.92
C GLU A 218 11.42 5.67 1.70
N ALA A 219 11.93 6.68 1.00
CA ALA A 219 12.33 7.95 1.62
C ALA A 219 11.14 8.74 2.20
N GLU A 220 9.92 8.48 1.74
CA GLU A 220 8.69 9.08 2.29
C GLU A 220 8.09 8.28 3.45
N VAL A 221 8.59 7.06 3.72
CA VAL A 221 8.17 6.28 4.89
C VAL A 221 8.67 6.95 6.17
N PRO A 222 7.78 7.18 7.16
CA PRO A 222 8.20 7.78 8.42
C PRO A 222 9.25 6.95 9.15
N LEU A 223 10.33 7.61 9.57
CA LEU A 223 11.36 6.98 10.40
C LEU A 223 10.81 6.73 11.80
N ARG A 224 10.87 5.50 12.27
CA ARG A 224 10.49 5.17 13.64
C ARG A 224 11.54 5.65 14.62
N LEU A 225 11.16 6.56 15.52
CA LEU A 225 12.04 7.13 16.54
C LEU A 225 12.08 6.25 17.80
N THR A 226 13.27 6.14 18.36
CA THR A 226 13.42 5.67 19.76
C THR A 226 12.89 6.74 20.75
N PRO A 227 12.57 6.37 21.99
CA PRO A 227 12.15 7.36 23.00
C PRO A 227 13.14 8.52 23.14
N GLN A 228 14.44 8.26 23.14
CA GLN A 228 15.48 9.28 23.26
C GLN A 228 15.50 10.25 22.06
N GLN A 229 15.36 9.70 20.85
CA GLN A 229 15.29 10.52 19.63
C GLN A 229 14.00 11.37 19.60
N ARG A 230 12.87 10.82 20.06
CA ARG A 230 11.61 11.55 20.18
C ARG A 230 11.78 12.75 21.12
N ASP A 231 12.32 12.54 22.31
CA ASP A 231 12.44 13.57 23.34
C ASP A 231 13.31 14.77 22.92
N THR A 232 14.20 14.58 21.94
CA THR A 232 14.98 15.67 21.32
C THR A 232 14.21 16.41 20.22
N LYS A 233 13.21 15.76 19.59
CA LYS A 233 12.52 16.32 18.42
C LYS A 233 11.12 16.85 18.71
N VAL A 234 10.50 16.37 19.81
CA VAL A 234 9.09 16.64 20.10
C VAL A 234 8.89 16.87 21.58
N ALA A 235 8.17 17.94 21.92
CA ALA A 235 7.61 18.16 23.25
C ALA A 235 6.08 17.99 23.22
N ILE A 236 5.52 17.27 24.20
CA ILE A 236 4.08 17.04 24.34
C ILE A 236 3.65 17.52 25.72
N GLU A 237 2.71 18.44 25.74
CA GLU A 237 2.17 19.02 26.98
C GLU A 237 0.65 18.89 27.00
N ARG A 238 0.11 18.40 28.12
CA ARG A 238 -1.34 18.31 28.33
C ARG A 238 -1.91 19.65 28.81
N TYR A 239 -3.04 20.05 28.24
CA TYR A 239 -3.84 21.15 28.82
C TYR A 239 -4.63 20.64 30.02
N LYS A 240 -4.36 21.21 31.21
CA LYS A 240 -4.88 20.69 32.47
C LYS A 240 -6.41 20.76 32.61
N MET A 241 -7.07 21.72 31.97
CA MET A 241 -8.51 21.98 32.08
C MET A 241 -9.31 21.71 30.83
N ALA A 242 -8.71 21.04 29.83
CA ALA A 242 -9.42 20.75 28.58
C ALA A 242 -10.38 19.56 28.74
N SER A 243 -11.61 19.73 28.26
CA SER A 243 -12.62 18.68 28.14
C SER A 243 -13.31 18.81 26.77
N PRO A 244 -13.11 17.84 25.83
CA PRO A 244 -12.31 16.61 25.97
C PRO A 244 -10.83 16.86 26.22
N PRO A 245 -10.08 15.84 26.71
CA PRO A 245 -8.64 15.94 26.95
C PRO A 245 -7.88 16.37 25.69
N GLU A 246 -6.98 17.34 25.87
CA GLU A 246 -6.23 17.96 24.78
C GLU A 246 -4.75 18.06 25.13
N TRP A 247 -3.88 17.85 24.15
CA TRP A 247 -2.44 18.02 24.24
C TRP A 247 -1.95 18.96 23.15
N ARG A 248 -0.93 19.71 23.51
CA ARG A 248 -0.11 20.47 22.58
C ARG A 248 1.13 19.67 22.25
N LEU A 249 1.39 19.48 20.97
CA LEU A 249 2.60 18.88 20.45
C LEU A 249 3.40 19.95 19.71
N MET A 250 4.65 20.11 20.10
CA MET A 250 5.59 21.03 19.47
C MET A 250 6.73 20.25 18.87
N THR A 251 7.11 20.56 17.62
CA THR A 251 8.22 19.94 16.91
C THR A 251 9.40 20.90 16.82
N GLU A 252 10.63 20.37 16.97
CA GLU A 252 11.85 21.15 16.83
C GLU A 252 12.00 21.72 15.41
N GLN A 253 11.68 20.89 14.40
CA GLN A 253 11.77 21.27 12.99
C GLN A 253 10.38 21.54 12.40
N SER A 254 10.37 22.22 11.25
CA SER A 254 9.13 22.49 10.52
C SER A 254 8.40 21.21 10.16
N ALA A 255 7.14 21.13 10.58
CA ALA A 255 6.25 20.03 10.29
C ALA A 255 5.07 20.48 9.44
N GLU A 256 4.74 19.66 8.44
CA GLU A 256 3.64 19.91 7.51
C GLU A 256 2.30 19.51 8.11
N ASP A 257 2.26 18.34 8.80
CA ASP A 257 1.04 17.78 9.39
C ASP A 257 1.37 16.78 10.52
N LEU A 258 0.33 16.43 11.27
CA LEU A 258 0.37 15.44 12.35
C LEU A 258 -0.79 14.46 12.17
N PHE A 259 -0.51 13.15 12.28
CA PHE A 259 -1.50 12.07 12.23
C PHE A 259 -1.41 11.23 13.49
N ALA A 260 -2.57 10.78 13.99
CA ALA A 260 -2.66 9.95 15.19
C ALA A 260 -3.30 8.60 14.87
N GLU A 261 -2.69 7.55 15.41
CA GLU A 261 -3.18 6.18 15.34
C GLU A 261 -3.37 5.67 16.76
N ALA A 262 -4.57 5.27 17.09
CA ALA A 262 -4.94 4.86 18.44
C ALA A 262 -5.56 3.45 18.44
N PRO A 263 -5.65 2.78 19.61
CA PRO A 263 -6.34 1.51 19.73
C PRO A 263 -7.83 1.61 19.37
N PRO A 264 -8.49 0.50 19.01
CA PRO A 264 -9.91 0.48 18.70
C PRO A 264 -10.78 1.16 19.76
N GLY A 265 -11.74 1.95 19.33
CA GLY A 265 -12.64 2.72 20.18
C GLY A 265 -12.12 4.10 20.63
N TRP A 266 -10.83 4.38 20.37
CA TRP A 266 -10.28 5.71 20.56
C TRP A 266 -10.16 6.43 19.23
N TYR A 267 -10.52 7.72 19.21
CA TYR A 267 -10.24 8.61 18.07
C TYR A 267 -9.60 9.90 18.58
N PHE A 268 -8.41 10.19 18.01
CA PHE A 268 -7.68 11.42 18.31
C PHE A 268 -7.71 12.31 17.08
N GLU A 269 -8.37 13.46 17.21
CA GLU A 269 -8.33 14.52 16.22
C GLU A 269 -6.99 15.27 16.32
N THR A 270 -6.38 15.54 15.19
CA THR A 270 -5.15 16.35 15.10
C THR A 270 -5.40 17.58 14.24
N ARG A 271 -4.91 18.74 14.69
CA ARG A 271 -5.03 20.01 13.94
C ARG A 271 -3.85 20.93 14.21
N LYS A 272 -3.57 21.84 13.29
CA LYS A 272 -2.60 22.91 13.51
C LYS A 272 -3.17 23.90 14.53
N SER A 273 -2.33 24.38 15.45
CA SER A 273 -2.74 25.36 16.49
C SER A 273 -2.81 26.80 15.98
N GLY A 274 -2.31 27.06 14.76
CA GLY A 274 -2.09 28.40 14.23
C GLY A 274 -0.70 28.98 14.55
N ARG A 275 0.10 28.30 15.38
CA ARG A 275 1.52 28.63 15.61
C ARG A 275 2.41 27.73 14.76
N PRO A 276 3.57 28.20 14.30
CA PRO A 276 4.52 27.35 13.61
C PRO A 276 4.94 26.15 14.45
N ASN A 277 5.03 24.97 13.84
CA ASN A 277 5.52 23.74 14.45
C ASN A 277 4.72 23.27 15.68
N GLU A 278 3.50 23.74 15.83
CA GLU A 278 2.61 23.40 16.95
C GLU A 278 1.31 22.78 16.44
N PHE A 279 0.97 21.66 17.03
CA PHE A 279 -0.26 20.91 16.76
C PHE A 279 -1.06 20.69 18.03
N LEU A 280 -2.36 20.62 17.87
CA LEU A 280 -3.29 20.19 18.91
C LEU A 280 -3.74 18.75 18.64
N LEU A 281 -3.77 17.96 19.69
CA LEU A 281 -4.22 16.57 19.70
C LEU A 281 -5.35 16.46 20.70
N VAL A 282 -6.54 16.08 20.26
CA VAL A 282 -7.77 16.02 21.07
C VAL A 282 -8.28 14.59 21.12
N ALA A 283 -8.52 14.04 22.31
CA ALA A 283 -9.20 12.75 22.46
C ALA A 283 -10.71 12.94 22.18
N ALA A 284 -11.09 12.93 20.90
CA ALA A 284 -12.45 13.23 20.45
C ALA A 284 -13.45 12.09 20.77
N GLU A 285 -12.98 10.84 20.70
CA GLU A 285 -13.78 9.67 21.07
C GLU A 285 -13.01 8.74 22.01
N LYS A 286 -13.73 8.07 22.90
CA LYS A 286 -13.22 7.07 23.83
C LYS A 286 -14.16 5.86 23.90
N PRO A 287 -13.63 4.65 24.15
CA PRO A 287 -14.47 3.46 24.29
C PRO A 287 -15.45 3.61 25.47
N ALA A 288 -16.65 3.03 25.33
CA ALA A 288 -17.68 3.05 26.35
C ALA A 288 -17.34 2.19 27.59
N ASP A 289 -16.42 1.24 27.45
CA ASP A 289 -16.01 0.30 28.52
C ASP A 289 -15.07 0.92 29.56
N GLY A 290 -14.72 2.21 29.42
CA GLY A 290 -13.86 2.93 30.33
C GLY A 290 -12.43 2.42 30.35
N SER A 291 -11.90 1.97 29.17
CA SER A 291 -10.50 1.55 29.05
C SER A 291 -9.56 2.63 29.60
N ARG A 292 -8.64 2.20 30.49
CA ARG A 292 -7.84 3.12 31.32
C ARG A 292 -6.66 3.71 30.56
N ALA A 293 -6.32 4.93 30.89
CA ALA A 293 -5.08 5.61 30.52
C ALA A 293 -3.85 4.96 31.24
N PRO A 294 -2.62 5.08 30.68
CA PRO A 294 -2.31 5.82 29.45
C PRO A 294 -2.64 5.04 28.17
N VAL A 295 -3.21 5.73 27.21
CA VAL A 295 -3.55 5.17 25.87
C VAL A 295 -2.33 5.21 24.98
N PRO A 296 -1.86 4.09 24.41
CA PRO A 296 -0.75 4.09 23.44
C PRO A 296 -1.22 4.68 22.12
N VAL A 297 -0.70 5.85 21.77
CA VAL A 297 -0.99 6.53 20.50
C VAL A 297 0.28 6.62 19.70
N THR A 298 0.23 6.14 18.45
CA THR A 298 1.33 6.34 17.48
C THR A 298 1.06 7.63 16.74
N LEU A 299 2.03 8.53 16.79
CA LEU A 299 1.99 9.84 16.15
C LEU A 299 2.95 9.85 14.98
N THR A 300 2.44 10.20 13.80
CA THR A 300 3.23 10.41 12.59
C THR A 300 3.31 11.90 12.31
N VAL A 301 4.51 12.44 12.35
CA VAL A 301 4.82 13.83 11.99
C VAL A 301 5.29 13.87 10.54
N LYS A 302 4.52 14.50 9.68
CA LYS A 302 4.92 14.75 8.30
C LYS A 302 5.82 15.98 8.24
N SER A 303 7.06 15.80 7.81
CA SER A 303 8.06 16.85 7.75
C SER A 303 9.06 16.62 6.63
N LYS A 304 9.80 17.67 6.25
CA LYS A 304 10.93 17.60 5.33
C LYS A 304 12.22 17.90 6.07
N PRO A 305 13.32 17.21 5.69
CA PRO A 305 13.46 16.23 4.61
C PRO A 305 12.91 14.84 4.94
N GLN A 306 12.61 14.51 6.21
CA GLN A 306 12.22 13.17 6.65
C GLN A 306 11.03 13.24 7.61
N SER A 307 9.96 12.51 7.30
CA SER A 307 8.85 12.24 8.21
C SER A 307 9.29 11.23 9.28
N TYR A 308 8.65 11.28 10.45
CA TYR A 308 8.96 10.34 11.52
C TYR A 308 7.71 9.93 12.31
N GLU A 309 7.77 8.75 12.94
CA GLU A 309 6.71 8.23 13.79
C GLU A 309 7.27 7.77 15.14
N PHE A 310 6.43 7.84 16.17
CA PHE A 310 6.74 7.37 17.52
C PHE A 310 5.46 7.06 18.29
N THR A 311 5.55 6.19 19.30
CA THR A 311 4.42 5.89 20.18
C THR A 311 4.60 6.56 21.54
N VAL A 312 3.52 7.14 22.05
CA VAL A 312 3.45 7.75 23.39
C VAL A 312 2.22 7.23 24.14
N GLY A 313 2.35 7.11 25.46
CA GLY A 313 1.21 6.89 26.33
C GLY A 313 0.56 8.23 26.71
N LEU A 314 -0.70 8.45 26.32
CA LEU A 314 -1.44 9.66 26.66
C LEU A 314 -2.42 9.36 27.79
N ASP A 315 -2.36 10.17 28.85
CA ASP A 315 -3.32 10.10 29.94
C ASP A 315 -4.61 10.82 29.53
N ALA A 316 -5.56 10.06 28.98
CA ALA A 316 -6.82 10.59 28.45
C ALA A 316 -7.95 10.62 29.51
N GLU A 317 -7.68 10.38 30.78
CA GLU A 317 -8.66 10.59 31.85
C GLU A 317 -8.90 12.07 32.10
N ALA A 318 -10.17 12.45 32.29
CA ALA A 318 -10.47 13.78 32.80
C ALA A 318 -9.87 13.92 34.21
N GLN A 319 -9.00 14.91 34.41
CA GLN A 319 -8.58 15.23 35.79
C GLN A 319 -9.77 15.87 36.52
N PRO A 320 -10.04 15.46 37.77
CA PRO A 320 -11.12 16.03 38.57
C PRO A 320 -10.97 17.51 38.84
#